data_481f52c64da971241dba65948b777a3a
#
_entry.id   481f52c64da971241dba65948b777a3a
#
_cell.length_a   1.000
_cell.length_b   1.000
_cell.length_c   1.000
_cell.angle_alpha   90.00
_cell.angle_beta   90.00
_cell.angle_gamma   90.00
#
_symmetry.space_group_name_H-M   'P 1'
#
loop_
_entity.id
_entity.type
_entity.pdbx_description
1 polymer ?
#
loop_
_entity_poly.entity_id
_entity_poly.type
_entity_poly.pdbx_seq_one_letter_code
_entity_poly.pdbx_strand_id
1 'polypeptide(L)'
;MGRAAGVRILRAMRRLLGRTAGVRTLRAVLPALAALLLPLLWSGVVSAKAAGTAKAAETAAVEAAGAGRERAGGNPAGIGPNGASAGEPAGREMAEDLARRQAQRMDLDPIGRFWDELRREYGGYFPEGRMPGAEELLFSGGKSWDWADALVGLARFFLHEVLAGGQLILTIVLLAVFVTILETMQSAFERNTVTRVAYAIAYMVLIVLAVNSFRIATGYAGEAIGRMIHFMLAMVPLLLTLMVSVGGVTTAAMLHPLIVFMVHAVGTVVHLAVFPLLFFSAVLHLVSAISERFKLTQLGNLLRSAGVYLLGGMLTLFLGVITVQGAAGSVTDGVALRTAKFVSSNFIPVVGRMFSDAADTVLSASLLVKNAIGLAGVVILLFLCAFPALKVMTMALIFNVSAAALQPLGDSPVTACLQTIGKTLVFIFAAMASVALMFFLAVTIILMAGNAPLLMR
;
A
#
# COMPACT_ATOMS: atom_id res chain seq x y z
N MET A 1 25.44 8.65 0.80
CA MET A 1 25.09 9.49 -0.39
C MET A 1 23.58 9.63 -0.66
N GLY A 2 22.71 8.72 -0.23
CA GLY A 2 21.25 8.77 -0.50
C GLY A 2 20.44 9.92 0.14
N ARG A 3 20.86 10.46 1.29
CA ARG A 3 20.13 11.56 1.97
C ARG A 3 20.18 12.90 1.24
N ALA A 4 21.27 13.17 0.50
CA ALA A 4 21.43 14.43 -0.23
C ALA A 4 20.61 14.50 -1.53
N ALA A 5 20.29 13.38 -2.15
CA ALA A 5 19.47 13.30 -3.37
C ALA A 5 18.00 13.56 -3.05
N GLY A 6 17.44 12.92 -2.04
CA GLY A 6 16.04 13.11 -1.62
C GLY A 6 15.72 14.54 -1.21
N VAL A 7 16.65 15.20 -0.49
CA VAL A 7 16.49 16.60 -0.07
C VAL A 7 16.58 17.57 -1.25
N ARG A 8 17.35 17.25 -2.29
CA ARG A 8 17.43 18.09 -3.52
C ARG A 8 16.17 18.00 -4.36
N ILE A 9 15.60 16.81 -4.50
CA ILE A 9 14.34 16.60 -5.23
C ILE A 9 13.19 17.32 -4.51
N LEU A 10 13.10 17.21 -3.19
CA LEU A 10 12.09 17.93 -2.39
C LEU A 10 12.23 19.47 -2.48
N ARG A 11 13.46 20.00 -2.53
CA ARG A 11 13.71 21.44 -2.72
C ARG A 11 13.40 21.90 -4.15
N ALA A 12 13.69 21.10 -5.17
CA ALA A 12 13.34 21.40 -6.56
C ALA A 12 11.81 21.39 -6.77
N MET A 13 11.10 20.40 -6.22
CA MET A 13 9.63 20.38 -6.23
C MET A 13 9.02 21.56 -5.46
N ARG A 14 9.60 21.95 -4.32
CA ARG A 14 9.11 23.10 -3.53
C ARG A 14 9.28 24.45 -4.26
N ARG A 15 10.30 24.59 -5.13
CA ARG A 15 10.51 25.80 -5.96
C ARG A 15 9.58 25.88 -7.17
N LEU A 16 9.23 24.74 -7.78
CA LEU A 16 8.26 24.64 -8.89
C LEU A 16 6.82 24.90 -8.43
N LEU A 17 6.46 24.50 -7.20
CA LEU A 17 5.12 24.59 -6.63
C LEU A 17 4.80 25.92 -5.92
N GLY A 18 5.77 26.85 -5.82
CA GLY A 18 5.67 28.06 -5.01
C GLY A 18 4.85 29.22 -5.63
N ARG A 19 4.25 29.08 -6.80
CA ARG A 19 3.69 30.23 -7.55
C ARG A 19 2.21 30.16 -7.95
N THR A 20 1.43 29.17 -7.52
CA THR A 20 0.00 29.13 -7.89
C THR A 20 -0.90 28.76 -6.71
N ALA A 21 -2.04 29.44 -6.59
CA ALA A 21 -3.04 29.34 -5.52
C ALA A 21 -3.75 27.96 -5.40
N GLY A 22 -3.47 26.98 -6.26
CA GLY A 22 -3.90 25.58 -6.17
C GLY A 22 -3.19 24.75 -5.08
N VAL A 23 -2.26 25.35 -4.35
CA VAL A 23 -1.31 24.71 -3.43
C VAL A 23 -1.94 24.12 -2.17
N ARG A 24 -3.15 24.53 -1.77
CA ARG A 24 -3.78 23.97 -0.55
C ARG A 24 -4.29 22.53 -0.72
N THR A 25 -4.79 22.18 -1.90
CA THR A 25 -5.22 20.80 -2.21
C THR A 25 -4.03 19.90 -2.47
N LEU A 26 -2.98 20.41 -3.11
CA LEU A 26 -1.72 19.66 -3.30
C LEU A 26 -0.99 19.40 -1.98
N ARG A 27 -1.12 20.31 -0.97
CA ARG A 27 -0.60 20.08 0.39
C ARG A 27 -1.31 18.96 1.15
N ALA A 28 -2.56 18.65 0.83
CA ALA A 28 -3.27 17.52 1.42
C ALA A 28 -2.95 16.18 0.70
N VAL A 29 -2.66 16.24 -0.60
CA VAL A 29 -2.37 15.07 -1.44
C VAL A 29 -0.92 14.62 -1.32
N LEU A 30 0.02 15.56 -1.20
CA LEU A 30 1.45 15.24 -1.01
C LEU A 30 1.73 14.37 0.23
N PRO A 31 1.15 14.63 1.43
CA PRO A 31 1.34 13.75 2.57
C PRO A 31 0.62 12.40 2.41
N ALA A 32 -0.50 12.33 1.68
CA ALA A 32 -1.17 11.06 1.40
C ALA A 32 -0.36 10.21 0.40
N LEU A 33 0.20 10.80 -0.64
CA LEU A 33 1.16 10.15 -1.56
C LEU A 33 2.48 9.83 -0.84
N ALA A 34 2.97 10.71 0.01
CA ALA A 34 4.14 10.45 0.84
C ALA A 34 3.87 9.35 1.87
N ALA A 35 2.69 9.30 2.48
CA ALA A 35 2.30 8.22 3.39
C ALA A 35 2.17 6.87 2.68
N LEU A 36 1.84 6.85 1.40
CA LEU A 36 1.77 5.65 0.57
C LEU A 36 3.16 5.22 0.07
N LEU A 37 4.07 6.18 -0.19
CA LEU A 37 5.41 5.94 -0.74
C LEU A 37 6.50 5.88 0.35
N LEU A 38 6.35 6.59 1.48
CA LEU A 38 7.32 6.60 2.59
C LEU A 38 7.53 5.22 3.24
N PRO A 39 6.51 4.37 3.47
CA PRO A 39 6.74 3.02 3.97
C PRO A 39 7.56 2.16 3.01
N LEU A 40 7.42 2.38 1.70
CA LEU A 40 8.19 1.69 0.66
C LEU A 40 9.67 2.09 0.66
N LEU A 41 9.93 3.39 0.81
CA LEU A 41 11.29 3.93 0.94
C LEU A 41 11.91 3.53 2.28
N TRP A 42 11.09 3.45 3.35
CA TRP A 42 11.54 3.08 4.69
C TRP A 42 11.80 1.58 4.83
N SER A 43 10.96 0.70 4.23
CA SER A 43 11.17 -0.75 4.26
C SER A 43 12.45 -1.14 3.50
N GLY A 44 12.76 -0.49 2.38
CA GLY A 44 14.01 -0.65 1.65
C GLY A 44 15.23 -0.16 2.45
N VAL A 45 15.12 0.97 3.15
CA VAL A 45 16.19 1.54 3.99
C VAL A 45 16.37 0.75 5.28
N VAL A 46 15.28 0.27 5.91
CA VAL A 46 15.36 -0.55 7.13
C VAL A 46 15.93 -1.93 6.81
N SER A 47 15.54 -2.55 5.69
CA SER A 47 16.11 -3.81 5.24
C SER A 47 17.60 -3.68 4.88
N ALA A 48 18.00 -2.62 4.19
CA ALA A 48 19.41 -2.33 3.89
C ALA A 48 20.24 -2.00 5.15
N LYS A 49 19.63 -1.34 6.13
CA LYS A 49 20.28 -1.00 7.40
C LYS A 49 20.37 -2.21 8.34
N ALA A 50 19.36 -3.08 8.35
CA ALA A 50 19.40 -4.34 9.08
C ALA A 50 20.46 -5.29 8.50
N ALA A 51 20.58 -5.37 7.17
CA ALA A 51 21.65 -6.12 6.50
C ALA A 51 23.05 -5.51 6.78
N GLY A 52 23.16 -4.16 6.82
CA GLY A 52 24.41 -3.47 7.15
C GLY A 52 24.81 -3.61 8.63
N THR A 53 23.87 -3.59 9.56
CA THR A 53 24.14 -3.79 10.99
C THR A 53 24.44 -5.25 11.32
N ALA A 54 23.80 -6.21 10.64
CA ALA A 54 24.13 -7.63 10.77
C ALA A 54 25.57 -7.90 10.29
N LYS A 55 25.97 -7.33 9.16
CA LYS A 55 27.33 -7.46 8.63
C LYS A 55 28.38 -6.74 9.49
N ALA A 56 28.05 -5.62 10.13
CA ALA A 56 28.93 -4.91 11.06
C ALA A 56 29.06 -5.64 12.42
N ALA A 57 28.00 -6.27 12.89
CA ALA A 57 28.01 -7.10 14.09
C ALA A 57 28.81 -8.40 13.85
N GLU A 58 28.72 -8.99 12.67
CA GLU A 58 29.46 -10.17 12.26
C GLU A 58 30.97 -9.87 12.16
N THR A 59 31.36 -8.72 11.59
CA THR A 59 32.77 -8.27 11.55
C THR A 59 33.33 -7.99 12.94
N ALA A 60 32.55 -7.34 13.82
CA ALA A 60 32.95 -7.06 15.20
C ALA A 60 33.07 -8.33 16.05
N ALA A 61 32.21 -9.33 15.81
CA ALA A 61 32.31 -10.63 16.48
C ALA A 61 33.53 -11.42 16.03
N VAL A 62 33.90 -11.35 14.75
CA VAL A 62 35.13 -11.99 14.21
C VAL A 62 36.38 -11.29 14.73
N GLU A 63 36.41 -9.97 14.88
CA GLU A 63 37.51 -9.21 15.47
C GLU A 63 37.66 -9.50 16.98
N ALA A 64 36.56 -9.59 17.72
CA ALA A 64 36.57 -9.91 19.14
C ALA A 64 37.02 -11.35 19.40
N ALA A 65 36.67 -12.29 18.51
CA ALA A 65 37.16 -13.71 18.58
C ALA A 65 38.67 -13.84 18.24
N GLY A 66 39.19 -12.95 17.35
CA GLY A 66 40.59 -12.85 17.02
C GLY A 66 41.46 -12.35 18.19
N ALA A 67 40.99 -11.29 18.87
CA ALA A 67 41.73 -10.67 19.99
C ALA A 67 41.80 -11.54 21.26
N GLY A 68 40.84 -12.48 21.44
CA GLY A 68 40.83 -13.45 22.53
C GLY A 68 41.85 -14.60 22.35
N ARG A 69 42.31 -14.88 21.14
CA ARG A 69 43.24 -15.96 20.83
C ARG A 69 44.70 -15.59 20.99
N GLU A 70 45.08 -14.33 21.01
CA GLU A 70 46.47 -13.89 21.21
C GLU A 70 46.92 -13.89 22.67
N ARG A 71 46.04 -14.09 23.65
CA ARG A 71 46.37 -14.09 25.10
C ARG A 71 46.52 -15.47 25.75
N ALA A 72 46.29 -16.54 25.02
CA ALA A 72 46.51 -17.90 25.52
C ALA A 72 47.69 -18.56 24.75
N GLY A 73 48.90 -18.17 25.05
CA GLY A 73 50.11 -18.81 24.57
C GLY A 73 50.27 -20.20 25.12
N GLY A 74 50.22 -21.20 24.27
CA GLY A 74 50.48 -22.60 24.59
C GLY A 74 50.45 -23.46 23.35
N ASN A 75 51.60 -23.69 22.72
CA ASN A 75 51.77 -24.55 21.56
C ASN A 75 51.62 -26.03 21.94
N PRO A 76 50.87 -26.83 21.22
CA PRO A 76 51.49 -28.01 20.57
C PRO A 76 50.95 -28.30 19.16
N ALA A 77 51.90 -28.50 18.27
CA ALA A 77 51.95 -29.36 17.07
C ALA A 77 50.67 -29.72 16.30
N GLY A 78 50.56 -29.16 15.11
CA GLY A 78 50.26 -29.92 13.89
C GLY A 78 48.84 -30.41 13.65
N ILE A 79 47.93 -29.50 13.19
CA ILE A 79 46.87 -29.87 12.25
C ILE A 79 46.63 -28.60 11.39
N GLY A 80 46.67 -28.73 10.05
CA GLY A 80 46.64 -27.64 9.08
C GLY A 80 45.31 -26.87 9.04
N PRO A 81 45.33 -25.61 8.52
CA PRO A 81 44.20 -24.70 8.56
C PRO A 81 43.26 -24.88 7.34
N ASN A 82 42.59 -26.02 7.21
CA ASN A 82 41.70 -26.28 6.06
C ASN A 82 40.33 -26.85 6.47
N GLY A 83 39.85 -26.63 7.68
CA GLY A 83 38.58 -27.26 8.13
C GLY A 83 37.41 -26.35 8.52
N ALA A 84 37.55 -25.02 8.48
CA ALA A 84 36.55 -24.13 9.12
C ALA A 84 35.79 -23.15 8.21
N SER A 85 36.07 -23.11 6.89
CA SER A 85 35.38 -22.16 5.99
C SER A 85 34.50 -22.82 4.90
N ALA A 86 34.43 -24.12 4.83
CA ALA A 86 33.68 -24.83 3.78
C ALA A 86 32.22 -25.15 4.15
N GLY A 87 31.79 -24.96 5.39
CA GLY A 87 30.45 -25.35 5.85
C GLY A 87 29.36 -24.29 5.65
N GLU A 88 29.71 -23.00 5.65
CA GLU A 88 28.70 -21.92 5.55
C GLU A 88 28.07 -21.76 4.16
N PRO A 89 28.81 -21.78 3.03
CA PRO A 89 28.20 -21.67 1.70
C PRO A 89 27.34 -22.89 1.36
N ALA A 90 27.75 -24.08 1.71
CA ALA A 90 27.01 -25.33 1.46
C ALA A 90 25.66 -25.37 2.22
N GLY A 91 25.61 -24.86 3.45
CA GLY A 91 24.38 -24.78 4.25
C GLY A 91 23.37 -23.79 3.67
N ARG A 92 23.85 -22.68 3.11
CA ARG A 92 22.98 -21.68 2.45
C ARG A 92 22.42 -22.20 1.12
N GLU A 93 23.25 -22.80 0.30
CA GLU A 93 22.82 -23.43 -0.96
C GLU A 93 21.78 -24.55 -0.71
N MET A 94 21.99 -25.36 0.30
CA MET A 94 21.04 -26.41 0.70
C MET A 94 19.72 -25.82 1.20
N ALA A 95 19.74 -24.73 1.97
CA ALA A 95 18.54 -24.03 2.43
C ALA A 95 17.78 -23.39 1.26
N GLU A 96 18.47 -22.79 0.28
CA GLU A 96 17.86 -22.23 -0.93
C GLU A 96 17.23 -23.31 -1.81
N ASP A 97 17.90 -24.48 -2.00
CA ASP A 97 17.34 -25.59 -2.77
C ASP A 97 16.10 -26.19 -2.09
N LEU A 98 16.16 -26.37 -0.76
CA LEU A 98 15.00 -26.78 0.02
C LEU A 98 13.85 -25.76 -0.06
N ALA A 99 14.17 -24.46 0.00
CA ALA A 99 13.19 -23.40 -0.13
C ALA A 99 12.49 -23.45 -1.50
N ARG A 100 13.26 -23.64 -2.59
CA ARG A 100 12.69 -23.78 -3.95
C ARG A 100 11.77 -25.01 -4.07
N ARG A 101 12.21 -26.17 -3.55
CA ARG A 101 11.39 -27.39 -3.54
C ARG A 101 10.12 -27.23 -2.69
N GLN A 102 10.20 -26.54 -1.57
CA GLN A 102 9.07 -26.26 -0.71
C GLN A 102 8.07 -25.33 -1.41
N ALA A 103 8.55 -24.25 -2.06
CA ALA A 103 7.71 -23.34 -2.82
C ALA A 103 7.02 -24.03 -4.01
N GLN A 104 7.70 -24.94 -4.72
CA GLN A 104 7.11 -25.70 -5.83
C GLN A 104 6.00 -26.67 -5.38
N ARG A 105 6.01 -27.11 -4.11
CA ARG A 105 4.94 -27.97 -3.55
C ARG A 105 3.73 -27.20 -3.04
N MET A 106 3.84 -25.88 -2.94
CA MET A 106 2.76 -25.02 -2.50
C MET A 106 1.91 -24.59 -3.69
N ASP A 107 0.61 -24.47 -3.46
CA ASP A 107 -0.30 -23.87 -4.43
C ASP A 107 -0.09 -22.34 -4.46
N LEU A 108 0.87 -21.91 -5.30
CA LEU A 108 1.15 -20.49 -5.55
C LEU A 108 0.27 -19.91 -6.67
N ASP A 109 -0.53 -20.76 -7.33
CA ASP A 109 -1.41 -20.38 -8.43
C ASP A 109 -2.32 -19.17 -8.11
N PRO A 110 -2.91 -19.05 -6.88
CA PRO A 110 -3.71 -17.89 -6.58
C PRO A 110 -2.95 -16.57 -6.65
N ILE A 111 -1.70 -16.53 -6.13
CA ILE A 111 -0.85 -15.34 -6.16
C ILE A 111 -0.39 -15.04 -7.59
N GLY A 112 0.04 -16.07 -8.32
CA GLY A 112 0.45 -15.96 -9.71
C GLY A 112 -0.64 -15.38 -10.60
N ARG A 113 -1.89 -15.81 -10.43
CA ARG A 113 -3.05 -15.29 -11.18
C ARG A 113 -3.28 -13.79 -10.99
N PHE A 114 -3.20 -13.27 -9.77
CA PHE A 114 -3.33 -11.83 -9.53
C PHE A 114 -2.19 -11.03 -10.16
N TRP A 115 -0.98 -11.57 -10.13
CA TRP A 115 0.17 -10.93 -10.78
C TRP A 115 0.04 -10.92 -12.30
N ASP A 116 -0.37 -12.04 -12.90
CA ASP A 116 -0.57 -12.15 -14.34
C ASP A 116 -1.74 -11.28 -14.85
N GLU A 117 -2.78 -11.10 -14.03
CA GLU A 117 -3.86 -10.15 -14.30
C GLU A 117 -3.33 -8.72 -14.33
N LEU A 118 -2.56 -8.30 -13.31
CA LEU A 118 -1.91 -6.99 -13.26
C LEU A 118 -0.96 -6.78 -14.45
N ARG A 119 -0.17 -7.81 -14.79
CA ARG A 119 0.75 -7.76 -15.92
C ARG A 119 0.03 -7.61 -17.24
N ARG A 120 -1.09 -8.29 -17.44
CA ARG A 120 -1.93 -8.14 -18.65
C ARG A 120 -2.57 -6.76 -18.73
N GLU A 121 -3.07 -6.24 -17.62
CA GLU A 121 -3.78 -4.96 -17.59
C GLU A 121 -2.82 -3.75 -17.67
N TYR A 122 -1.67 -3.81 -17.00
CA TYR A 122 -0.79 -2.65 -16.82
C TYR A 122 0.64 -2.82 -17.36
N GLY A 123 1.02 -4.00 -17.82
CA GLY A 123 2.38 -4.31 -18.27
C GLY A 123 2.90 -3.41 -19.40
N GLY A 124 2.01 -2.93 -20.26
CA GLY A 124 2.36 -2.05 -21.38
C GLY A 124 2.89 -0.66 -20.97
N TYR A 125 2.70 -0.25 -19.73
CA TYR A 125 3.20 1.05 -19.22
C TYR A 125 4.63 0.99 -18.68
N PHE A 126 5.17 -0.23 -18.48
CA PHE A 126 6.52 -0.40 -17.96
C PHE A 126 7.59 -0.24 -19.06
N PRO A 127 8.79 0.25 -18.71
CA PRO A 127 9.91 0.30 -19.64
C PRO A 127 10.19 -1.08 -20.21
N GLU A 128 10.44 -1.18 -21.52
CA GLU A 128 10.68 -2.43 -22.25
C GLU A 128 9.55 -3.47 -22.21
N GLY A 129 8.34 -3.11 -21.71
CA GLY A 129 7.22 -4.04 -21.57
C GLY A 129 7.46 -5.18 -20.58
N ARG A 130 8.51 -5.09 -19.77
CA ARG A 130 8.94 -6.17 -18.87
C ARG A 130 8.48 -5.92 -17.43
N MET A 131 7.26 -6.34 -17.12
CA MET A 131 7.00 -6.76 -15.72
C MET A 131 7.60 -8.17 -15.55
N PRO A 132 8.40 -8.42 -14.49
CA PRO A 132 8.96 -9.74 -14.23
C PRO A 132 7.86 -10.80 -14.12
N GLY A 133 8.18 -12.05 -14.42
CA GLY A 133 7.24 -13.14 -14.20
C GLY A 133 6.92 -13.35 -12.72
N ALA A 134 5.81 -14.01 -12.41
CA ALA A 134 5.45 -14.32 -11.01
C ALA A 134 6.55 -15.14 -10.31
N GLU A 135 7.14 -16.09 -11.01
CA GLU A 135 8.27 -16.89 -10.49
C GLU A 135 9.50 -16.04 -10.22
N GLU A 136 9.82 -15.12 -11.12
CA GLU A 136 10.97 -14.23 -10.97
C GLU A 136 10.77 -13.28 -9.77
N LEU A 137 9.55 -12.77 -9.57
CA LEU A 137 9.20 -11.95 -8.40
C LEU A 137 9.38 -12.72 -7.08
N LEU A 138 9.01 -14.00 -7.06
CA LEU A 138 9.08 -14.86 -5.87
C LEU A 138 10.51 -15.29 -5.55
N PHE A 139 11.31 -15.67 -6.56
CA PHE A 139 12.63 -16.31 -6.34
C PHE A 139 13.81 -15.34 -6.45
N SER A 140 13.65 -14.18 -7.07
CA SER A 140 14.73 -13.19 -7.17
C SER A 140 14.99 -12.40 -5.88
N GLY A 141 14.13 -12.54 -4.87
CA GLY A 141 14.24 -11.82 -3.59
C GLY A 141 14.21 -10.29 -3.78
N GLY A 142 13.58 -9.80 -4.84
CA GLY A 142 13.53 -8.37 -5.17
C GLY A 142 14.79 -7.79 -5.80
N LYS A 143 15.80 -8.60 -6.11
CA LYS A 143 17.06 -8.13 -6.74
C LYS A 143 16.92 -7.82 -8.23
N SER A 144 15.98 -8.47 -8.93
CA SER A 144 15.72 -8.24 -10.34
C SER A 144 14.70 -7.11 -10.60
N TRP A 145 14.10 -6.56 -9.53
CA TRP A 145 13.12 -5.50 -9.63
C TRP A 145 13.75 -4.14 -9.37
N ASP A 146 13.83 -3.30 -10.40
CA ASP A 146 14.22 -1.91 -10.23
C ASP A 146 12.97 -1.07 -9.87
N TRP A 147 12.94 -0.55 -8.65
CA TRP A 147 11.87 0.34 -8.19
C TRP A 147 11.76 1.63 -9.01
N ALA A 148 12.85 2.01 -9.71
CA ALA A 148 12.84 3.12 -10.65
C ALA A 148 11.93 2.80 -11.84
N ASP A 149 11.99 1.60 -12.39
CA ASP A 149 11.12 1.16 -13.50
C ASP A 149 9.65 1.10 -13.07
N ALA A 150 9.37 0.65 -11.85
CA ALA A 150 8.02 0.67 -11.30
C ALA A 150 7.46 2.11 -11.20
N LEU A 151 8.25 3.06 -10.70
CA LEU A 151 7.86 4.46 -10.61
C LEU A 151 7.67 5.09 -12.00
N VAL A 152 8.53 4.76 -12.97
CA VAL A 152 8.39 5.21 -14.35
C VAL A 152 7.11 4.64 -14.98
N GLY A 153 6.79 3.36 -14.75
CA GLY A 153 5.55 2.75 -15.21
C GLY A 153 4.31 3.44 -14.65
N LEU A 154 4.28 3.69 -13.33
CA LEU A 154 3.19 4.43 -12.68
C LEU A 154 3.08 5.88 -13.20
N ALA A 155 4.21 6.55 -13.43
CA ALA A 155 4.21 7.90 -14.00
C ALA A 155 3.70 7.93 -15.45
N ARG A 156 4.08 6.96 -16.28
CA ARG A 156 3.56 6.82 -17.65
C ARG A 156 2.05 6.54 -17.65
N PHE A 157 1.59 5.65 -16.78
CA PHE A 157 0.16 5.39 -16.62
C PHE A 157 -0.59 6.65 -16.19
N PHE A 158 -0.10 7.38 -15.19
CA PHE A 158 -0.70 8.62 -14.73
C PHE A 158 -0.78 9.67 -15.84
N LEU A 159 0.32 9.89 -16.59
CA LEU A 159 0.33 10.82 -17.72
C LEU A 159 -0.62 10.39 -18.83
N HIS A 160 -0.67 9.09 -19.15
CA HIS A 160 -1.62 8.56 -20.12
C HIS A 160 -3.06 8.82 -19.70
N GLU A 161 -3.42 8.57 -18.44
CA GLU A 161 -4.77 8.80 -17.91
C GLU A 161 -5.13 10.29 -17.87
N VAL A 162 -4.15 11.18 -17.56
CA VAL A 162 -4.36 12.64 -17.63
C VAL A 162 -4.60 13.09 -19.07
N LEU A 163 -3.84 12.59 -20.03
CA LEU A 163 -4.01 12.92 -21.45
C LEU A 163 -5.33 12.38 -21.99
N ALA A 164 -5.69 11.14 -21.65
CA ALA A 164 -6.99 10.55 -22.01
C ALA A 164 -8.16 11.35 -21.39
N GLY A 165 -7.97 11.87 -20.18
CA GLY A 165 -8.93 12.76 -19.52
C GLY A 165 -9.03 14.18 -20.11
N GLY A 166 -8.15 14.55 -21.04
CA GLY A 166 -8.11 15.89 -21.64
C GLY A 166 -9.40 16.28 -22.35
N GLN A 167 -10.07 15.33 -22.99
CA GLN A 167 -11.39 15.57 -23.61
C GLN A 167 -12.47 15.88 -22.55
N LEU A 168 -12.42 15.23 -21.40
CA LEU A 168 -13.29 15.53 -20.26
C LEU A 168 -13.03 16.93 -19.72
N ILE A 169 -11.77 17.33 -19.57
CA ILE A 169 -11.39 18.70 -19.15
C ILE A 169 -12.00 19.71 -20.11
N LEU A 170 -11.80 19.53 -21.41
CA LEU A 170 -12.33 20.44 -22.42
C LEU A 170 -13.85 20.56 -22.33
N THR A 171 -14.57 19.45 -22.22
CA THR A 171 -16.03 19.43 -22.12
C THR A 171 -16.51 20.14 -20.86
N ILE A 172 -15.88 19.87 -19.71
CA ILE A 172 -16.22 20.52 -18.44
C ILE A 172 -15.96 22.02 -18.50
N VAL A 173 -14.79 22.42 -19.00
CA VAL A 173 -14.43 23.86 -19.09
C VAL A 173 -15.34 24.59 -20.06
N LEU A 174 -15.61 24.02 -21.24
CA LEU A 174 -16.54 24.61 -22.22
C LEU A 174 -17.96 24.80 -21.65
N LEU A 175 -18.49 23.74 -21.01
CA LEU A 175 -19.79 23.79 -20.36
C LEU A 175 -19.82 24.83 -19.24
N ALA A 176 -18.80 24.85 -18.42
CA ALA A 176 -18.69 25.75 -17.29
C ALA A 176 -18.54 27.21 -17.73
N VAL A 177 -17.73 27.50 -18.77
CA VAL A 177 -17.65 28.84 -19.38
C VAL A 177 -19.02 29.27 -19.91
N PHE A 178 -19.71 28.36 -20.61
CA PHE A 178 -21.07 28.67 -21.12
C PHE A 178 -22.05 29.01 -19.97
N VAL A 179 -22.01 28.22 -18.86
CA VAL A 179 -22.84 28.48 -17.68
C VAL A 179 -22.50 29.84 -17.04
N THR A 180 -21.20 30.17 -16.93
CA THR A 180 -20.76 31.47 -16.39
C THR A 180 -21.15 32.64 -17.25
N ILE A 181 -21.14 32.51 -18.59
CA ILE A 181 -21.66 33.54 -19.51
C ILE A 181 -23.15 33.72 -19.29
N LEU A 182 -23.93 32.63 -19.18
CA LEU A 182 -25.35 32.70 -18.88
C LEU A 182 -25.63 33.37 -17.54
N GLU A 183 -24.83 33.10 -16.51
CA GLU A 183 -24.90 33.74 -15.20
C GLU A 183 -24.66 35.26 -15.28
N THR A 184 -23.63 35.67 -16.02
CA THR A 184 -23.31 37.08 -16.25
C THR A 184 -24.41 37.79 -17.02
N MET A 185 -24.98 37.14 -18.05
CA MET A 185 -26.13 37.68 -18.79
C MET A 185 -27.36 37.78 -17.90
N GLN A 186 -27.62 36.82 -17.02
CA GLN A 186 -28.75 36.87 -16.08
C GLN A 186 -28.60 38.03 -15.10
N SER A 187 -27.40 38.32 -14.60
CA SER A 187 -27.17 39.47 -13.71
C SER A 187 -27.29 40.82 -14.40
N ALA A 188 -26.94 40.89 -15.71
CA ALA A 188 -27.02 42.11 -16.50
C ALA A 188 -28.46 42.44 -16.96
N PHE A 189 -29.31 41.42 -17.14
CA PHE A 189 -30.68 41.56 -17.64
C PHE A 189 -31.69 41.06 -16.59
N GLU A 190 -31.97 41.88 -15.56
CA GLU A 190 -32.74 41.55 -14.33
C GLU A 190 -34.14 40.92 -14.52
N ARG A 191 -34.68 40.85 -15.74
CA ARG A 191 -36.06 40.37 -16.00
C ARG A 191 -36.20 39.30 -17.07
N ASN A 192 -35.12 38.72 -17.56
CA ASN A 192 -35.20 37.75 -18.67
C ASN A 192 -35.40 36.32 -18.14
N THR A 193 -36.66 35.86 -18.09
CA THR A 193 -37.05 34.52 -17.64
C THR A 193 -36.32 33.41 -18.44
N VAL A 194 -36.05 33.64 -19.74
CA VAL A 194 -35.40 32.69 -20.64
C VAL A 194 -33.95 32.41 -20.20
N THR A 195 -33.18 33.48 -19.89
CA THR A 195 -31.78 33.32 -19.45
C THR A 195 -31.69 32.58 -18.11
N ARG A 196 -32.63 32.82 -17.20
CA ARG A 196 -32.70 32.13 -15.89
C ARG A 196 -32.99 30.64 -16.06
N VAL A 197 -33.88 30.27 -16.97
CA VAL A 197 -34.18 28.86 -17.27
C VAL A 197 -33.00 28.20 -17.95
N ALA A 198 -32.36 28.88 -18.92
CA ALA A 198 -31.16 28.35 -19.59
C ALA A 198 -30.01 28.10 -18.62
N TYR A 199 -29.76 29.05 -17.69
CA TYR A 199 -28.78 28.87 -16.62
C TYR A 199 -29.10 27.63 -15.74
N ALA A 200 -30.35 27.51 -15.28
CA ALA A 200 -30.77 26.39 -14.45
C ALA A 200 -30.58 25.03 -15.16
N ILE A 201 -30.90 24.95 -16.46
CA ILE A 201 -30.72 23.75 -17.26
C ILE A 201 -29.22 23.41 -17.40
N ALA A 202 -28.39 24.37 -17.78
CA ALA A 202 -26.96 24.17 -17.98
C ALA A 202 -26.27 23.78 -16.66
N TYR A 203 -26.65 24.38 -15.54
CA TYR A 203 -26.17 24.01 -14.21
C TYR A 203 -26.62 22.61 -13.81
N MET A 204 -27.84 22.20 -14.15
CA MET A 204 -28.33 20.84 -13.91
C MET A 204 -27.51 19.79 -14.68
N VAL A 205 -27.13 20.10 -15.94
CA VAL A 205 -26.24 19.23 -16.73
C VAL A 205 -24.87 19.06 -16.03
N LEU A 206 -24.34 20.16 -15.48
CA LEU A 206 -23.10 20.11 -14.72
C LEU A 206 -23.19 19.19 -13.48
N ILE A 207 -24.33 19.29 -12.75
CA ILE A 207 -24.56 18.40 -11.59
C ILE A 207 -24.65 16.95 -12.03
N VAL A 208 -25.36 16.63 -13.10
CA VAL A 208 -25.46 15.27 -13.62
C VAL A 208 -24.09 14.73 -14.00
N LEU A 209 -23.26 15.54 -14.67
CA LEU A 209 -21.87 15.18 -15.00
C LEU A 209 -21.05 14.91 -13.73
N ALA A 210 -21.22 15.74 -12.71
CA ALA A 210 -20.58 15.63 -11.42
C ALA A 210 -20.94 14.33 -10.68
N VAL A 211 -22.23 14.04 -10.57
CA VAL A 211 -22.75 12.84 -9.91
C VAL A 211 -22.29 11.58 -10.67
N ASN A 212 -22.31 11.62 -12.00
CA ASN A 212 -21.81 10.52 -12.82
C ASN A 212 -20.31 10.26 -12.61
N SER A 213 -19.50 11.32 -12.56
CA SER A 213 -18.06 11.21 -12.29
C SER A 213 -17.80 10.64 -10.89
N PHE A 214 -18.60 11.05 -9.89
CA PHE A 214 -18.52 10.45 -8.56
C PHE A 214 -18.86 8.97 -8.59
N ARG A 215 -19.92 8.56 -9.29
CA ARG A 215 -20.32 7.15 -9.44
C ARG A 215 -19.21 6.32 -10.08
N ILE A 216 -18.60 6.84 -11.13
CA ILE A 216 -17.48 6.17 -11.82
C ILE A 216 -16.29 6.00 -10.88
N ALA A 217 -15.92 7.04 -10.14
CA ALA A 217 -14.80 7.00 -9.19
C ALA A 217 -15.04 6.02 -8.03
N THR A 218 -16.26 6.00 -7.46
CA THR A 218 -16.64 5.02 -6.44
C THR A 218 -16.69 3.61 -6.99
N GLY A 219 -17.06 3.42 -8.25
CA GLY A 219 -16.98 2.15 -8.96
C GLY A 219 -15.54 1.62 -9.01
N TYR A 220 -14.60 2.41 -9.50
CA TYR A 220 -13.18 2.05 -9.53
C TYR A 220 -12.59 1.75 -8.15
N ALA A 221 -12.92 2.61 -7.16
CA ALA A 221 -12.46 2.40 -5.80
C ALA A 221 -13.05 1.12 -5.17
N GLY A 222 -14.34 0.86 -5.40
CA GLY A 222 -15.02 -0.32 -4.92
C GLY A 222 -14.48 -1.62 -5.53
N GLU A 223 -14.25 -1.62 -6.83
CA GLU A 223 -13.65 -2.76 -7.54
C GLU A 223 -12.22 -3.03 -7.07
N ALA A 224 -11.41 -2.00 -6.89
CA ALA A 224 -10.05 -2.13 -6.38
C ALA A 224 -10.04 -2.71 -4.94
N ILE A 225 -10.91 -2.21 -4.06
CA ILE A 225 -11.07 -2.74 -2.70
C ILE A 225 -11.51 -4.21 -2.76
N GLY A 226 -12.47 -4.55 -3.62
CA GLY A 226 -12.90 -5.93 -3.83
C GLY A 226 -11.75 -6.85 -4.26
N ARG A 227 -10.95 -6.44 -5.25
CA ARG A 227 -9.76 -7.17 -5.71
C ARG A 227 -8.74 -7.35 -4.57
N MET A 228 -8.48 -6.30 -3.78
CA MET A 228 -7.59 -6.38 -2.62
C MET A 228 -8.13 -7.35 -1.54
N ILE A 229 -9.43 -7.36 -1.28
CA ILE A 229 -10.07 -8.31 -0.36
C ILE A 229 -9.89 -9.75 -0.84
N HIS A 230 -10.21 -10.04 -2.11
CA HIS A 230 -10.02 -11.37 -2.70
C HIS A 230 -8.57 -11.82 -2.66
N PHE A 231 -7.65 -10.92 -2.96
CA PHE A 231 -6.22 -11.19 -2.84
C PHE A 231 -5.81 -11.53 -1.41
N MET A 232 -6.24 -10.75 -0.43
CA MET A 232 -5.96 -11.01 1.00
C MET A 232 -6.52 -12.36 1.45
N LEU A 233 -7.74 -12.72 1.03
CA LEU A 233 -8.36 -14.00 1.38
C LEU A 233 -7.63 -15.20 0.75
N ALA A 234 -7.00 -15.02 -0.40
CA ALA A 234 -6.17 -16.04 -1.02
C ALA A 234 -4.78 -16.14 -0.37
N MET A 235 -4.19 -14.99 0.00
CA MET A 235 -2.83 -14.90 0.52
C MET A 235 -2.72 -15.30 2.00
N VAL A 236 -3.72 -14.94 2.83
CA VAL A 236 -3.67 -15.17 4.28
C VAL A 236 -3.50 -16.65 4.64
N PRO A 237 -4.28 -17.61 4.11
CA PRO A 237 -4.09 -19.03 4.40
C PRO A 237 -2.69 -19.52 4.05
N LEU A 238 -2.14 -19.06 2.93
CA LEU A 238 -0.79 -19.42 2.49
C LEU A 238 0.29 -18.91 3.46
N LEU A 239 0.21 -17.64 3.87
CA LEU A 239 1.14 -17.07 4.85
C LEU A 239 1.04 -17.77 6.21
N LEU A 240 -0.17 -18.10 6.66
CA LEU A 240 -0.38 -18.77 7.94
C LEU A 240 0.12 -20.22 7.91
N THR A 241 -0.05 -20.94 6.80
CA THR A 241 0.52 -22.28 6.62
C THR A 241 2.06 -22.24 6.71
N LEU A 242 2.68 -21.25 6.06
CA LEU A 242 4.12 -21.02 6.18
C LEU A 242 4.54 -20.63 7.60
N MET A 243 3.70 -19.89 8.32
CA MET A 243 3.95 -19.54 9.71
C MET A 243 3.90 -20.77 10.62
N VAL A 244 2.97 -21.68 10.38
CA VAL A 244 2.90 -22.98 11.10
C VAL A 244 4.16 -23.80 10.85
N SER A 245 4.68 -23.85 9.62
CA SER A 245 5.89 -24.61 9.29
C SER A 245 7.16 -24.08 9.99
N VAL A 246 7.14 -22.83 10.44
CA VAL A 246 8.21 -22.19 11.23
C VAL A 246 7.98 -22.33 12.75
N GLY A 247 6.87 -22.96 13.16
CA GLY A 247 6.53 -23.18 14.57
C GLY A 247 5.56 -22.16 15.16
N GLY A 248 4.99 -21.26 14.34
CA GLY A 248 4.00 -20.27 14.76
C GLY A 248 2.56 -20.80 14.78
N VAL A 249 2.34 -21.95 15.40
CA VAL A 249 1.04 -22.66 15.36
C VAL A 249 -0.05 -21.87 16.09
N THR A 250 0.25 -21.39 17.31
CA THR A 250 -0.73 -20.66 18.13
C THR A 250 -1.07 -19.31 17.48
N THR A 251 -0.05 -18.61 16.98
CA THR A 251 -0.23 -17.34 16.29
C THR A 251 -1.09 -17.52 15.03
N ALA A 252 -0.83 -18.54 14.22
CA ALA A 252 -1.61 -18.83 13.02
C ALA A 252 -3.08 -19.15 13.34
N ALA A 253 -3.32 -19.97 14.36
CA ALA A 253 -4.66 -20.35 14.78
C ALA A 253 -5.49 -19.15 15.28
N MET A 254 -4.86 -18.22 16.00
CA MET A 254 -5.52 -17.01 16.50
C MET A 254 -5.76 -15.99 15.40
N LEU A 255 -4.78 -15.79 14.50
CA LEU A 255 -4.86 -14.75 13.46
C LEU A 255 -5.81 -15.12 12.32
N HIS A 256 -5.94 -16.39 11.94
CA HIS A 256 -6.72 -16.81 10.79
C HIS A 256 -8.19 -16.31 10.82
N PRO A 257 -9.03 -16.67 11.81
CA PRO A 257 -10.41 -16.24 11.84
C PRO A 257 -10.54 -14.72 11.98
N LEU A 258 -9.62 -14.12 12.72
CA LEU A 258 -9.62 -12.69 13.00
C LEU A 258 -9.34 -11.86 11.74
N ILE A 259 -8.32 -12.24 10.96
CA ILE A 259 -7.97 -11.51 9.73
C ILE A 259 -9.07 -11.67 8.69
N VAL A 260 -9.61 -12.87 8.50
CA VAL A 260 -10.72 -13.10 7.57
C VAL A 260 -11.93 -12.23 7.94
N PHE A 261 -12.29 -12.19 9.23
CA PHE A 261 -13.35 -11.32 9.71
C PHE A 261 -13.05 -9.84 9.47
N MET A 262 -11.85 -9.39 9.82
CA MET A 262 -11.46 -7.98 9.70
C MET A 262 -11.39 -7.53 8.24
N VAL A 263 -10.89 -8.36 7.33
CA VAL A 263 -10.84 -8.05 5.89
C VAL A 263 -12.25 -7.84 5.32
N HIS A 264 -13.20 -8.71 5.68
CA HIS A 264 -14.61 -8.54 5.29
C HIS A 264 -15.26 -7.33 5.95
N ALA A 265 -14.98 -7.09 7.24
CA ALA A 265 -15.53 -5.94 7.97
C ALA A 265 -15.10 -4.62 7.34
N VAL A 266 -13.80 -4.49 6.96
CA VAL A 266 -13.29 -3.30 6.26
C VAL A 266 -14.04 -3.07 4.96
N GLY A 267 -14.17 -4.08 4.11
CA GLY A 267 -14.90 -3.97 2.85
C GLY A 267 -16.37 -3.56 3.06
N THR A 268 -17.04 -4.21 3.99
CA THR A 268 -18.45 -3.92 4.31
C THR A 268 -18.63 -2.50 4.81
N VAL A 269 -17.82 -2.04 5.76
CA VAL A 269 -17.90 -0.67 6.31
C VAL A 269 -17.65 0.37 5.23
N VAL A 270 -16.65 0.15 4.37
CA VAL A 270 -16.35 1.11 3.29
C VAL A 270 -17.48 1.21 2.28
N HIS A 271 -18.03 0.05 1.84
CA HIS A 271 -19.11 0.03 0.85
C HIS A 271 -20.46 0.50 1.41
N LEU A 272 -20.84 0.09 2.63
CA LEU A 272 -22.16 0.38 3.19
C LEU A 272 -22.22 1.72 3.95
N ALA A 273 -21.09 2.23 4.45
CA ALA A 273 -21.10 3.45 5.24
C ALA A 273 -20.22 4.55 4.64
N VAL A 274 -18.92 4.32 4.38
CA VAL A 274 -18.01 5.40 3.99
C VAL A 274 -18.39 5.99 2.63
N PHE A 275 -18.59 5.17 1.59
CA PHE A 275 -18.95 5.66 0.26
C PHE A 275 -20.32 6.37 0.24
N PRO A 276 -21.41 5.84 0.83
CA PRO A 276 -22.66 6.57 0.93
C PRO A 276 -22.54 7.90 1.69
N LEU A 277 -21.82 7.96 2.80
CA LEU A 277 -21.60 9.19 3.55
C LEU A 277 -20.88 10.25 2.70
N LEU A 278 -19.86 9.86 1.96
CA LEU A 278 -19.13 10.74 1.04
C LEU A 278 -20.04 11.18 -0.12
N PHE A 279 -20.88 10.29 -0.65
CA PHE A 279 -21.84 10.61 -1.69
C PHE A 279 -22.87 11.64 -1.24
N PHE A 280 -23.55 11.38 -0.12
CA PHE A 280 -24.53 12.34 0.40
C PHE A 280 -23.88 13.66 0.80
N SER A 281 -22.68 13.66 1.32
CA SER A 281 -21.91 14.88 1.55
C SER A 281 -21.71 15.68 0.27
N ALA A 282 -21.29 15.01 -0.83
CA ALA A 282 -21.11 15.67 -2.12
C ALA A 282 -22.43 16.29 -2.63
N VAL A 283 -23.51 15.51 -2.62
CA VAL A 283 -24.83 15.96 -3.08
C VAL A 283 -25.32 17.16 -2.25
N LEU A 284 -25.17 17.12 -0.93
CA LEU A 284 -25.56 18.24 -0.08
C LEU A 284 -24.76 19.52 -0.35
N HIS A 285 -23.47 19.39 -0.63
CA HIS A 285 -22.66 20.55 -1.04
C HIS A 285 -23.06 21.09 -2.41
N LEU A 286 -23.38 20.21 -3.37
CA LEU A 286 -23.87 20.62 -4.70
C LEU A 286 -25.21 21.36 -4.60
N VAL A 287 -26.16 20.82 -3.83
CA VAL A 287 -27.46 21.47 -3.61
C VAL A 287 -27.31 22.81 -2.87
N SER A 288 -26.40 22.85 -1.88
CA SER A 288 -26.11 24.10 -1.14
C SER A 288 -25.48 25.20 -2.01
N ALA A 289 -24.75 24.81 -3.08
CA ALA A 289 -24.16 25.77 -4.00
C ALA A 289 -25.19 26.44 -4.93
N ILE A 290 -26.35 25.80 -5.18
CA ILE A 290 -27.42 26.34 -6.02
C ILE A 290 -28.32 27.29 -5.22
N SER A 291 -28.58 26.98 -3.95
CA SER A 291 -29.58 27.64 -3.14
C SER A 291 -28.96 28.64 -2.18
N GLU A 292 -29.23 29.92 -2.40
CA GLU A 292 -28.86 30.96 -1.44
C GLU A 292 -29.68 30.87 -0.14
N ARG A 293 -30.89 30.31 -0.22
CA ARG A 293 -31.85 30.25 0.89
C ARG A 293 -31.64 29.07 1.81
N PHE A 294 -31.15 27.92 1.28
CA PHE A 294 -30.95 26.68 2.04
C PHE A 294 -29.49 26.28 2.03
N LYS A 295 -28.72 26.72 3.04
CA LYS A 295 -27.28 26.35 3.17
C LYS A 295 -27.14 25.04 3.93
N LEU A 296 -26.95 23.95 3.19
CA LEU A 296 -26.75 22.59 3.72
C LEU A 296 -25.26 22.20 3.91
N THR A 297 -24.37 23.17 3.75
CA THR A 297 -22.91 22.96 3.78
C THR A 297 -22.44 22.32 5.10
N GLN A 298 -23.02 22.73 6.24
CA GLN A 298 -22.66 22.20 7.55
C GLN A 298 -23.01 20.72 7.67
N LEU A 299 -24.20 20.33 7.19
CA LEU A 299 -24.64 18.94 7.19
C LEU A 299 -23.74 18.09 6.26
N GLY A 300 -23.41 18.62 5.08
CA GLY A 300 -22.45 17.97 4.17
C GLY A 300 -21.09 17.77 4.80
N ASN A 301 -20.56 18.77 5.52
CA ASN A 301 -19.30 18.65 6.25
C ASN A 301 -19.37 17.62 7.37
N LEU A 302 -20.47 17.53 8.09
CA LEU A 302 -20.68 16.53 9.15
C LEU A 302 -20.66 15.12 8.59
N LEU A 303 -21.37 14.85 7.49
CA LEU A 303 -21.37 13.53 6.84
C LEU A 303 -19.97 13.14 6.34
N ARG A 304 -19.24 14.10 5.75
CA ARG A 304 -17.86 13.87 5.32
C ARG A 304 -16.96 13.51 6.50
N SER A 305 -17.05 14.31 7.57
CA SER A 305 -16.26 14.07 8.78
C SER A 305 -16.59 12.73 9.41
N ALA A 306 -17.87 12.36 9.47
CA ALA A 306 -18.31 11.06 9.96
C ALA A 306 -17.69 9.92 9.14
N GLY A 307 -17.68 10.01 7.80
CA GLY A 307 -17.04 9.03 6.93
C GLY A 307 -15.53 8.91 7.18
N VAL A 308 -14.84 10.05 7.35
CA VAL A 308 -13.39 10.08 7.62
C VAL A 308 -13.07 9.53 9.02
N TYR A 309 -13.85 9.89 10.04
CA TYR A 309 -13.66 9.35 11.40
C TYR A 309 -13.95 7.86 11.48
N LEU A 310 -14.97 7.37 10.75
CA LEU A 310 -15.27 5.95 10.66
C LEU A 310 -14.10 5.17 10.03
N LEU A 311 -13.53 5.70 8.96
CA LEU A 311 -12.37 5.12 8.30
C LEU A 311 -11.13 5.10 9.21
N GLY A 312 -10.83 6.21 9.89
CA GLY A 312 -9.72 6.32 10.85
C GLY A 312 -9.91 5.41 12.06
N GLY A 313 -11.13 5.32 12.59
CA GLY A 313 -11.48 4.40 13.66
C GLY A 313 -11.31 2.94 13.24
N MET A 314 -11.75 2.59 12.03
CA MET A 314 -11.56 1.26 11.46
C MET A 314 -10.08 0.89 11.28
N LEU A 315 -9.27 1.83 10.78
CA LEU A 315 -7.82 1.67 10.66
C LEU A 315 -7.18 1.38 12.03
N THR A 316 -7.49 2.17 13.03
CA THR A 316 -6.95 2.04 14.39
C THR A 316 -7.36 0.70 15.02
N LEU A 317 -8.64 0.34 14.90
CA LEU A 317 -9.16 -0.91 15.44
C LEU A 317 -8.54 -2.12 14.73
N PHE A 318 -8.49 -2.10 13.39
CA PHE A 318 -7.91 -3.17 12.57
C PHE A 318 -6.45 -3.43 12.94
N LEU A 319 -5.62 -2.38 12.95
CA LEU A 319 -4.20 -2.51 13.28
C LEU A 319 -3.97 -2.87 14.74
N GLY A 320 -4.73 -2.27 15.67
CA GLY A 320 -4.64 -2.56 17.09
C GLY A 320 -4.92 -4.03 17.38
N VAL A 321 -5.99 -4.56 16.85
CA VAL A 321 -6.40 -5.96 17.05
C VAL A 321 -5.36 -6.93 16.47
N ILE A 322 -4.94 -6.74 15.21
CA ILE A 322 -3.94 -7.63 14.57
C ILE A 322 -2.59 -7.57 15.30
N THR A 323 -2.15 -6.38 15.74
CA THR A 323 -0.88 -6.21 16.44
C THR A 323 -0.90 -6.92 17.79
N VAL A 324 -1.95 -6.73 18.59
CA VAL A 324 -2.08 -7.35 19.90
C VAL A 324 -2.13 -8.87 19.80
N GLN A 325 -2.94 -9.40 18.89
CA GLN A 325 -3.08 -10.85 18.70
C GLN A 325 -1.80 -11.48 18.11
N GLY A 326 -1.15 -10.81 17.17
CA GLY A 326 0.14 -11.24 16.61
C GLY A 326 1.24 -11.29 17.68
N ALA A 327 1.30 -10.28 18.55
CA ALA A 327 2.27 -10.24 19.65
C ALA A 327 1.98 -11.33 20.70
N ALA A 328 0.72 -11.49 21.13
CA ALA A 328 0.33 -12.51 22.11
C ALA A 328 0.65 -13.93 21.61
N GLY A 329 0.30 -14.25 20.37
CA GLY A 329 0.57 -15.54 19.75
C GLY A 329 2.07 -15.83 19.65
N SER A 330 2.86 -14.85 19.20
CA SER A 330 4.31 -15.03 19.00
C SER A 330 5.06 -15.28 20.32
N VAL A 331 4.63 -14.69 21.42
CA VAL A 331 5.19 -14.97 22.77
C VAL A 331 4.89 -16.43 23.16
N THR A 332 3.65 -16.87 22.97
CA THR A 332 3.26 -18.27 23.29
C THR A 332 4.03 -19.28 22.47
N ASP A 333 4.16 -19.06 21.15
CA ASP A 333 4.91 -19.93 20.26
C ASP A 333 6.42 -19.93 20.59
N GLY A 334 6.99 -18.77 20.97
CA GLY A 334 8.39 -18.67 21.39
C GLY A 334 8.69 -19.49 22.65
N VAL A 335 7.79 -19.47 23.63
CA VAL A 335 7.91 -20.30 24.85
C VAL A 335 7.82 -21.79 24.50
N ALA A 336 6.84 -22.18 23.68
CA ALA A 336 6.67 -23.57 23.25
C ALA A 336 7.89 -24.12 22.52
N LEU A 337 8.48 -23.36 21.60
CA LEU A 337 9.70 -23.74 20.87
C LEU A 337 10.91 -23.89 21.79
N ARG A 338 11.10 -22.97 22.76
CA ARG A 338 12.19 -23.10 23.76
C ARG A 338 12.04 -24.34 24.62
N THR A 339 10.82 -24.61 25.07
CA THR A 339 10.51 -25.80 25.88
C THR A 339 10.80 -27.08 25.09
N ALA A 340 10.34 -27.16 23.84
CA ALA A 340 10.58 -28.30 22.96
C ALA A 340 12.10 -28.55 22.72
N LYS A 341 12.86 -27.47 22.46
CA LYS A 341 14.33 -27.58 22.31
C LYS A 341 15.02 -28.02 23.59
N PHE A 342 14.65 -27.46 24.74
CA PHE A 342 15.22 -27.84 26.04
C PHE A 342 15.02 -29.34 26.32
N VAL A 343 13.80 -29.84 26.09
CA VAL A 343 13.49 -31.26 26.27
C VAL A 343 14.30 -32.12 25.28
N SER A 344 14.33 -31.77 23.99
CA SER A 344 15.07 -32.53 22.98
C SER A 344 16.58 -32.58 23.22
N SER A 345 17.17 -31.44 23.61
CA SER A 345 18.65 -31.37 23.82
C SER A 345 19.13 -32.10 25.07
N ASN A 346 18.31 -32.18 26.13
CA ASN A 346 18.70 -32.80 27.39
C ASN A 346 18.44 -34.29 27.44
N PHE A 347 17.46 -34.84 26.72
CA PHE A 347 17.10 -36.23 26.76
C PHE A 347 17.93 -37.11 25.79
N ILE A 348 18.50 -36.54 24.70
CA ILE A 348 19.27 -37.31 23.68
C ILE A 348 20.51 -36.51 23.27
N PRO A 349 21.62 -36.60 24.05
CA PRO A 349 22.74 -35.66 23.93
C PRO A 349 23.57 -35.78 22.62
N VAL A 350 23.60 -36.92 21.93
CA VAL A 350 24.36 -37.09 20.69
C VAL A 350 23.49 -36.94 19.43
N VAL A 351 22.36 -37.61 19.41
CA VAL A 351 21.44 -37.60 18.26
C VAL A 351 20.63 -36.26 18.21
N GLY A 352 20.40 -35.66 19.39
CA GLY A 352 19.66 -34.40 19.52
C GLY A 352 20.33 -33.21 18.83
N ARG A 353 21.67 -33.15 18.76
CA ARG A 353 22.38 -32.08 18.03
C ARG A 353 22.19 -32.19 16.51
N MET A 354 22.34 -33.40 15.94
CA MET A 354 22.11 -33.62 14.51
C MET A 354 20.66 -33.31 14.10
N PHE A 355 19.67 -33.66 14.94
CA PHE A 355 18.26 -33.32 14.73
C PHE A 355 18.03 -31.83 14.84
N SER A 356 18.66 -31.12 15.78
CA SER A 356 18.57 -29.66 15.92
C SER A 356 19.09 -28.94 14.68
N ASP A 357 20.27 -29.35 14.17
CA ASP A 357 20.88 -28.71 12.99
C ASP A 357 20.08 -28.96 11.71
N ALA A 358 19.51 -30.14 11.53
CA ALA A 358 18.63 -30.47 10.42
C ALA A 358 17.30 -29.65 10.52
N ALA A 359 16.71 -29.55 11.72
CA ALA A 359 15.53 -28.77 11.97
C ALA A 359 15.79 -27.28 11.72
N ASP A 360 16.94 -26.75 12.13
CA ASP A 360 17.30 -25.34 11.91
C ASP A 360 17.48 -25.01 10.42
N THR A 361 17.99 -25.95 9.62
CA THR A 361 18.09 -25.81 8.16
C THR A 361 16.70 -25.75 7.50
N VAL A 362 15.78 -26.64 7.90
CA VAL A 362 14.41 -26.66 7.39
C VAL A 362 13.66 -25.39 7.79
N LEU A 363 13.80 -24.93 9.03
CA LEU A 363 13.21 -23.68 9.52
C LEU A 363 13.72 -22.46 8.73
N SER A 364 15.03 -22.42 8.46
CA SER A 364 15.66 -21.35 7.68
C SER A 364 15.12 -21.32 6.25
N ALA A 365 14.98 -22.49 5.60
CA ALA A 365 14.38 -22.62 4.28
C ALA A 365 12.91 -22.13 4.27
N SER A 366 12.12 -22.54 5.27
CA SER A 366 10.72 -22.11 5.40
C SER A 366 10.58 -20.61 5.61
N LEU A 367 11.52 -19.98 6.34
CA LEU A 367 11.56 -18.52 6.52
C LEU A 367 11.87 -17.80 5.21
N LEU A 368 12.81 -18.29 4.41
CA LEU A 368 13.13 -17.71 3.10
C LEU A 368 11.89 -17.72 2.20
N VAL A 369 11.19 -18.85 2.11
CA VAL A 369 9.95 -18.97 1.33
C VAL A 369 8.88 -18.03 1.85
N LYS A 370 8.65 -18.00 3.17
CA LYS A 370 7.64 -17.12 3.80
C LYS A 370 7.92 -15.66 3.49
N ASN A 371 9.17 -15.21 3.63
CA ASN A 371 9.52 -13.82 3.41
C ASN A 371 9.44 -13.44 1.91
N ALA A 372 9.84 -14.35 1.00
CA ALA A 372 9.72 -14.14 -0.44
C ALA A 372 8.25 -14.01 -0.88
N ILE A 373 7.39 -14.92 -0.46
CA ILE A 373 5.95 -14.88 -0.74
C ILE A 373 5.30 -13.66 -0.11
N GLY A 374 5.69 -13.31 1.12
CA GLY A 374 5.19 -12.12 1.78
C GLY A 374 5.58 -10.83 1.06
N LEU A 375 6.83 -10.72 0.61
CA LEU A 375 7.29 -9.58 -0.17
C LEU A 375 6.55 -9.47 -1.51
N ALA A 376 6.41 -10.57 -2.24
CA ALA A 376 5.64 -10.61 -3.47
C ALA A 376 4.19 -10.18 -3.25
N GLY A 377 3.56 -10.67 -2.18
CA GLY A 377 2.21 -10.28 -1.82
C GLY A 377 2.06 -8.79 -1.51
N VAL A 378 3.03 -8.19 -0.82
CA VAL A 378 3.06 -6.74 -0.57
C VAL A 378 3.17 -5.97 -1.89
N VAL A 379 4.01 -6.40 -2.82
CA VAL A 379 4.16 -5.77 -4.14
C VAL A 379 2.86 -5.85 -4.95
N ILE A 380 2.23 -7.02 -4.99
CA ILE A 380 0.96 -7.22 -5.69
C ILE A 380 -0.13 -6.33 -5.09
N LEU A 381 -0.26 -6.30 -3.77
CA LEU A 381 -1.23 -5.47 -3.07
C LEU A 381 -1.03 -3.98 -3.37
N LEU A 382 0.22 -3.54 -3.43
CA LEU A 382 0.56 -2.17 -3.80
C LEU A 382 0.06 -1.83 -5.19
N PHE A 383 0.31 -2.68 -6.20
CA PHE A 383 -0.12 -2.43 -7.57
C PHE A 383 -1.64 -2.56 -7.75
N LEU A 384 -2.29 -3.49 -7.04
CA LEU A 384 -3.75 -3.60 -7.00
C LEU A 384 -4.43 -2.30 -6.52
N CYS A 385 -3.75 -1.55 -5.65
CA CYS A 385 -4.22 -0.24 -5.21
C CYS A 385 -3.73 0.90 -6.12
N ALA A 386 -2.45 0.92 -6.51
CA ALA A 386 -1.79 2.08 -7.10
C ALA A 386 -2.44 2.51 -8.43
N PHE A 387 -2.72 1.60 -9.34
CA PHE A 387 -3.32 1.92 -10.63
C PHE A 387 -4.74 2.49 -10.51
N PRO A 388 -5.70 1.84 -9.81
CA PRO A 388 -7.01 2.44 -9.59
C PRO A 388 -6.96 3.75 -8.80
N ALA A 389 -6.02 3.85 -7.83
CA ALA A 389 -5.80 5.07 -7.07
C ALA A 389 -5.38 6.24 -7.95
N LEU A 390 -4.44 6.01 -8.87
CA LEU A 390 -4.02 7.00 -9.85
C LEU A 390 -5.17 7.42 -10.77
N LYS A 391 -6.02 6.48 -11.18
CA LYS A 391 -7.20 6.77 -12.01
C LYS A 391 -8.19 7.69 -11.29
N VAL A 392 -8.53 7.41 -10.04
CA VAL A 392 -9.39 8.27 -9.22
C VAL A 392 -8.72 9.63 -8.96
N MET A 393 -7.41 9.65 -8.71
CA MET A 393 -6.65 10.88 -8.53
C MET A 393 -6.64 11.75 -9.79
N THR A 394 -6.50 11.15 -10.97
CA THR A 394 -6.58 11.87 -12.26
C THR A 394 -7.95 12.51 -12.42
N MET A 395 -9.05 11.80 -12.10
CA MET A 395 -10.38 12.40 -12.12
C MET A 395 -10.48 13.59 -11.16
N ALA A 396 -9.95 13.48 -9.95
CA ALA A 396 -9.90 14.59 -9.00
C ALA A 396 -9.10 15.78 -9.54
N LEU A 397 -7.97 15.51 -10.19
CA LEU A 397 -7.12 16.51 -10.83
C LEU A 397 -7.88 17.24 -11.95
N ILE A 398 -8.59 16.51 -12.81
CA ILE A 398 -9.40 17.06 -13.91
C ILE A 398 -10.39 18.11 -13.37
N PHE A 399 -11.15 17.76 -12.33
CA PHE A 399 -12.11 18.69 -11.74
C PHE A 399 -11.44 19.89 -11.07
N ASN A 400 -10.33 19.70 -10.36
CA ASN A 400 -9.60 20.79 -9.72
C ASN A 400 -8.94 21.73 -10.75
N VAL A 401 -8.37 21.19 -11.84
CA VAL A 401 -7.78 21.98 -12.93
C VAL A 401 -8.86 22.75 -13.66
N SER A 402 -10.01 22.12 -13.95
CA SER A 402 -11.15 22.80 -14.58
C SER A 402 -11.66 23.95 -13.72
N ALA A 403 -11.77 23.74 -12.40
CA ALA A 403 -12.14 24.81 -11.47
C ALA A 403 -11.11 25.95 -11.42
N ALA A 404 -9.82 25.63 -11.46
CA ALA A 404 -8.75 26.62 -11.49
C ALA A 404 -8.73 27.42 -12.79
N ALA A 405 -9.01 26.79 -13.93
CA ALA A 405 -9.12 27.44 -15.24
C ALA A 405 -10.29 28.45 -15.30
N LEU A 406 -11.34 28.23 -14.52
CA LEU A 406 -12.51 29.11 -14.45
C LEU A 406 -12.35 30.23 -13.43
N GLN A 407 -11.39 30.15 -12.52
CA GLN A 407 -11.20 31.16 -11.47
C GLN A 407 -11.01 32.61 -11.99
N PRO A 408 -10.35 32.87 -13.14
CA PRO A 408 -10.25 34.20 -13.71
C PRO A 408 -11.55 34.79 -14.15
N LEU A 409 -12.60 33.97 -14.38
CA LEU A 409 -13.95 34.41 -14.78
C LEU A 409 -14.81 34.87 -13.58
N GLY A 410 -14.30 34.72 -12.36
CA GLY A 410 -14.95 35.10 -11.11
C GLY A 410 -15.35 33.91 -10.23
N ASP A 411 -15.74 34.22 -8.98
CA ASP A 411 -16.24 33.23 -8.03
C ASP A 411 -17.71 32.91 -8.34
N SER A 412 -17.92 31.86 -9.16
CA SER A 412 -19.26 31.42 -9.54
C SER A 412 -19.68 30.14 -8.79
N PRO A 413 -20.97 29.85 -8.63
CA PRO A 413 -21.49 28.59 -8.09
C PRO A 413 -20.96 27.39 -8.85
N VAL A 414 -20.63 27.53 -10.14
CA VAL A 414 -20.05 26.52 -11.01
C VAL A 414 -18.66 26.15 -10.54
N THR A 415 -17.81 27.14 -10.29
CA THR A 415 -16.43 26.93 -9.79
C THR A 415 -16.45 26.24 -8.42
N ALA A 416 -17.35 26.65 -7.52
CA ALA A 416 -17.56 26.02 -6.22
C ALA A 416 -18.02 24.55 -6.34
N CYS A 417 -18.90 24.26 -7.30
CA CYS A 417 -19.36 22.92 -7.63
C CYS A 417 -18.19 22.01 -8.05
N LEU A 418 -17.40 22.43 -9.04
CA LEU A 418 -16.25 21.67 -9.55
C LEU A 418 -15.20 21.41 -8.47
N GLN A 419 -14.88 22.41 -7.64
CA GLN A 419 -13.97 22.25 -6.51
C GLN A 419 -14.49 21.24 -5.49
N THR A 420 -15.80 21.25 -5.22
CA THR A 420 -16.43 20.31 -4.29
C THR A 420 -16.33 18.89 -4.77
N ILE A 421 -16.54 18.66 -6.07
CA ILE A 421 -16.41 17.35 -6.70
C ILE A 421 -14.95 16.89 -6.62
N GLY A 422 -14.00 17.72 -7.05
CA GLY A 422 -12.59 17.41 -6.99
C GLY A 422 -12.14 17.03 -5.58
N LYS A 423 -12.57 17.78 -4.55
CA LYS A 423 -12.32 17.44 -3.14
C LYS A 423 -12.93 16.11 -2.73
N THR A 424 -14.15 15.82 -3.16
CA THR A 424 -14.83 14.56 -2.80
C THR A 424 -14.14 13.35 -3.45
N LEU A 425 -13.68 13.48 -4.69
CA LEU A 425 -12.88 12.44 -5.37
C LEU A 425 -11.55 12.16 -4.63
N VAL A 426 -10.91 13.20 -4.07
CA VAL A 426 -9.73 13.02 -3.20
C VAL A 426 -10.08 12.22 -1.94
N PHE A 427 -11.28 12.40 -1.36
CA PHE A 427 -11.70 11.58 -0.21
C PHE A 427 -11.95 10.11 -0.59
N ILE A 428 -12.47 9.83 -1.80
CA ILE A 428 -12.60 8.46 -2.33
C ILE A 428 -11.23 7.82 -2.50
N PHE A 429 -10.29 8.56 -3.09
CA PHE A 429 -8.89 8.13 -3.18
C PHE A 429 -8.30 7.81 -1.80
N ALA A 430 -8.49 8.71 -0.83
CA ALA A 430 -7.99 8.52 0.54
C ALA A 430 -8.62 7.30 1.23
N ALA A 431 -9.92 7.04 1.01
CA ALA A 431 -10.59 5.86 1.54
C ALA A 431 -9.99 4.56 0.98
N MET A 432 -9.78 4.49 -0.33
CA MET A 432 -9.15 3.33 -0.98
C MET A 432 -7.70 3.14 -0.52
N ALA A 433 -6.91 4.22 -0.46
CA ALA A 433 -5.54 4.19 0.03
C ALA A 433 -5.44 3.74 1.50
N SER A 434 -6.41 4.13 2.34
CA SER A 434 -6.47 3.69 3.73
C SER A 434 -6.73 2.19 3.85
N VAL A 435 -7.60 1.61 3.01
CA VAL A 435 -7.84 0.16 2.96
C VAL A 435 -6.57 -0.58 2.51
N ALA A 436 -5.90 -0.09 1.47
CA ALA A 436 -4.63 -0.66 1.03
C ALA A 436 -3.56 -0.62 2.12
N LEU A 437 -3.48 0.49 2.86
CA LEU A 437 -2.57 0.63 3.99
C LEU A 437 -2.90 -0.36 5.12
N MET A 438 -4.19 -0.57 5.44
CA MET A 438 -4.60 -1.58 6.42
C MET A 438 -4.11 -2.97 6.02
N PHE A 439 -4.33 -3.38 4.78
CA PHE A 439 -3.95 -4.70 4.29
C PHE A 439 -2.42 -4.85 4.17
N PHE A 440 -1.73 -3.83 3.70
CA PHE A 440 -0.27 -3.77 3.69
C PHE A 440 0.32 -4.00 5.09
N LEU A 441 -0.17 -3.26 6.08
CA LEU A 441 0.31 -3.39 7.46
C LEU A 441 -0.09 -4.74 8.07
N ALA A 442 -1.26 -5.29 7.73
CA ALA A 442 -1.65 -6.62 8.16
C ALA A 442 -0.66 -7.70 7.68
N VAL A 443 -0.33 -7.70 6.38
CA VAL A 443 0.66 -8.63 5.82
C VAL A 443 2.02 -8.46 6.51
N THR A 444 2.45 -7.21 6.70
CA THR A 444 3.72 -6.91 7.38
C THR A 444 3.72 -7.43 8.82
N ILE A 445 2.65 -7.25 9.57
CA ILE A 445 2.52 -7.76 10.96
C ILE A 445 2.54 -9.29 10.98
N ILE A 446 1.85 -9.96 10.05
CA ILE A 446 1.88 -11.44 9.93
C ILE A 446 3.31 -11.93 9.67
N LEU A 447 4.04 -11.26 8.78
CA LEU A 447 5.43 -11.61 8.48
C LEU A 447 6.33 -11.43 9.71
N MET A 448 6.18 -10.32 10.43
CA MET A 448 6.96 -10.04 11.64
C MET A 448 6.61 -11.01 12.78
N ALA A 449 5.33 -11.29 13.03
CA ALA A 449 4.89 -12.20 14.07
C ALA A 449 5.47 -13.62 13.87
N GLY A 450 5.53 -14.10 12.63
CA GLY A 450 6.13 -15.39 12.33
C GLY A 450 7.66 -15.43 12.42
N ASN A 451 8.36 -14.29 12.48
CA ASN A 451 9.81 -14.22 12.68
C ASN A 451 10.18 -14.05 14.17
N ALA A 452 9.25 -13.57 15.01
CA ALA A 452 9.49 -13.26 16.42
C ALA A 452 10.00 -14.48 17.26
N PRO A 453 9.47 -15.71 17.10
CA PRO A 453 9.97 -16.88 17.86
C PRO A 453 11.45 -17.18 17.64
N LEU A 454 12.01 -16.78 16.49
CA LEU A 454 13.40 -16.99 16.15
C LEU A 454 14.32 -15.89 16.69
N LEU A 455 13.82 -14.68 16.84
CA LEU A 455 14.56 -13.58 17.46
C LEU A 455 14.70 -13.74 18.99
N MET A 456 13.90 -14.64 19.57
CA MET A 456 13.95 -14.98 21.00
C MET A 456 14.90 -16.17 21.30
N ARG A 457 15.63 -16.67 20.29
CA ARG A 457 16.70 -17.67 20.46
C ARG A 457 17.96 -16.99 21.05
#